data_a6d3a107fbce3cabdaba4c7ebdef2374
#
_entry.id   a6d3a107fbce3cabdaba4c7ebdef2374
#
_cell.length_a   1.000
_cell.length_b   1.000
_cell.length_c   1.000
_cell.angle_alpha   90.00
_cell.angle_beta   90.00
_cell.angle_gamma   90.00
#
_symmetry.space_group_name_H-M   'P 1'
#
loop_
_entity.id
_entity.type
_entity.pdbx_description
1 polymer ?
#
loop_
_entity_poly.entity_id
_entity_poly.type
_entity_poly.pdbx_seq_one_letter_code
_entity_poly.pdbx_strand_id
1 'polypeptide(L)'
;MKRFLIITGVAVAALIVLAAVTRFLVNKHEKSFSPEENISYKKDDVSIHVFYNRPFKKGREIFGSLVPYGEVWRTGANEATTFETNQDLLIEGRTLRKGKYSLWTIPNAETWTVIFNSEYGQWGIGPDGGANRDPHRDVLSLEVHALQSEREFEQFTISFEKVGEDLEMVLIWDKTLVAVPMSFKR
;
A
#
# COMPACT_ATOMS: atom_id res chain seq x y z
N MET A 1 12.11 24.29 45.30
CA MET A 1 11.98 24.49 43.82
C MET A 1 12.75 23.46 43.01
N LYS A 2 14.09 23.29 43.13
CA LYS A 2 14.85 22.33 42.32
C LYS A 2 14.36 20.87 42.36
N ARG A 3 14.02 20.35 43.57
CA ARG A 3 13.53 18.96 43.69
C ARG A 3 12.15 18.78 43.03
N PHE A 4 11.27 19.78 43.12
CA PHE A 4 9.96 19.73 42.43
C PHE A 4 10.11 19.70 40.92
N LEU A 5 10.98 20.53 40.33
CA LEU A 5 11.26 20.52 38.91
C LEU A 5 11.86 19.19 38.42
N ILE A 6 12.73 18.55 39.23
CA ILE A 6 13.27 17.23 38.90
C ILE A 6 12.17 16.17 38.91
N ILE A 7 11.31 16.13 39.92
CA ILE A 7 10.22 15.16 40.01
C ILE A 7 9.24 15.33 38.84
N THR A 8 8.87 16.60 38.52
CA THR A 8 8.01 16.88 37.37
C THR A 8 8.65 16.45 36.05
N GLY A 9 9.93 16.72 35.88
CA GLY A 9 10.68 16.30 34.68
C GLY A 9 10.73 14.78 34.53
N VAL A 10 10.98 14.05 35.62
CA VAL A 10 10.97 12.57 35.61
C VAL A 10 9.57 12.01 35.32
N ALA A 11 8.52 12.61 35.89
CA ALA A 11 7.15 12.19 35.63
C ALA A 11 6.74 12.39 34.15
N VAL A 12 7.09 13.55 33.57
CA VAL A 12 6.85 13.82 32.14
C VAL A 12 7.62 12.83 31.24
N ALA A 13 8.89 12.59 31.55
CA ALA A 13 9.71 11.62 30.79
C ALA A 13 9.11 10.21 30.88
N ALA A 14 8.64 9.79 32.07
CA ALA A 14 7.98 8.48 32.25
C ALA A 14 6.68 8.37 31.43
N LEU A 15 5.87 9.44 31.38
CA LEU A 15 4.66 9.49 30.56
C LEU A 15 4.95 9.38 29.06
N ILE A 16 5.99 10.07 28.59
CA ILE A 16 6.41 9.99 27.18
C ILE A 16 6.88 8.56 26.83
N VAL A 17 7.68 7.95 27.68
CA VAL A 17 8.14 6.56 27.49
C VAL A 17 6.94 5.60 27.50
N LEU A 18 6.02 5.75 28.45
CA LEU A 18 4.82 4.92 28.52
C LEU A 18 3.96 5.06 27.25
N ALA A 19 3.74 6.29 26.77
CA ALA A 19 2.99 6.54 25.54
C ALA A 19 3.69 5.91 24.32
N ALA A 20 5.03 6.01 24.23
CA ALA A 20 5.80 5.41 23.16
C ALA A 20 5.72 3.87 23.18
N VAL A 21 5.84 3.25 24.36
CA VAL A 21 5.72 1.80 24.53
C VAL A 21 4.30 1.33 24.18
N THR A 22 3.27 2.03 24.66
CA THR A 22 1.88 1.70 24.34
C THR A 22 1.64 1.77 22.82
N ARG A 23 2.08 2.85 22.18
CA ARG A 23 1.97 2.98 20.71
C ARG A 23 2.72 1.87 19.98
N PHE A 24 3.92 1.50 20.41
CA PHE A 24 4.68 0.39 19.85
C PHE A 24 3.93 -0.95 19.97
N LEU A 25 3.36 -1.25 21.14
CA LEU A 25 2.62 -2.49 21.37
C LEU A 25 1.33 -2.54 20.55
N VAL A 26 0.59 -1.42 20.44
CA VAL A 26 -0.61 -1.32 19.60
C VAL A 26 -0.25 -1.56 18.15
N ASN A 27 0.74 -0.85 17.62
CA ASN A 27 1.18 -1.02 16.23
C ASN A 27 1.63 -2.47 15.95
N LYS A 28 2.38 -3.10 16.89
CA LYS A 28 2.78 -4.51 16.75
C LYS A 28 1.58 -5.46 16.73
N HIS A 29 0.56 -5.18 17.53
CA HIS A 29 -0.67 -5.97 17.54
C HIS A 29 -1.45 -5.81 16.23
N GLU A 30 -1.64 -4.59 15.73
CA GLU A 30 -2.31 -4.31 14.45
C GLU A 30 -1.59 -4.99 13.28
N LYS A 31 -0.25 -4.93 13.23
CA LYS A 31 0.56 -5.58 12.21
C LYS A 31 0.47 -7.12 12.23
N SER A 32 0.12 -7.72 13.35
CA SER A 32 -0.11 -9.17 13.42
C SER A 32 -1.34 -9.63 12.61
N PHE A 33 -2.31 -8.74 12.37
CA PHE A 33 -3.50 -9.02 11.53
C PHE A 33 -3.28 -8.74 10.05
N SER A 34 -2.22 -8.02 9.72
CA SER A 34 -1.87 -7.63 8.36
C SER A 34 -0.33 -7.56 8.27
N PRO A 35 0.35 -8.71 8.16
CA PRO A 35 1.80 -8.76 8.17
C PRO A 35 2.39 -7.97 7.00
N GLU A 36 3.55 -7.37 7.25
CA GLU A 36 4.35 -6.69 6.24
C GLU A 36 4.91 -7.68 5.22
N GLU A 37 4.95 -7.27 3.98
CA GLU A 37 5.57 -7.99 2.89
C GLU A 37 6.41 -7.07 2.03
N ASN A 38 7.54 -7.57 1.59
CA ASN A 38 8.42 -6.92 0.63
C ASN A 38 8.59 -7.85 -0.56
N ILE A 39 8.16 -7.41 -1.71
CA ILE A 39 8.37 -8.11 -2.96
C ILE A 39 9.27 -7.29 -3.87
N SER A 40 10.01 -7.96 -4.71
CA SER A 40 10.87 -7.31 -5.69
C SER A 40 10.90 -8.07 -7.00
N TYR A 41 10.96 -7.30 -8.08
CA TYR A 41 11.30 -7.80 -9.40
C TYR A 41 12.68 -7.29 -9.78
N LYS A 42 13.51 -8.16 -10.34
CA LYS A 42 14.84 -7.80 -10.82
C LYS A 42 15.13 -8.50 -12.15
N LYS A 43 15.48 -7.71 -13.14
CA LYS A 43 15.92 -8.20 -14.46
C LYS A 43 16.96 -7.24 -15.00
N ASP A 44 18.15 -7.73 -15.32
CA ASP A 44 19.28 -6.92 -15.75
C ASP A 44 19.54 -5.76 -14.78
N ASP A 45 19.52 -4.52 -15.26
CA ASP A 45 19.71 -3.31 -14.45
C ASP A 45 18.38 -2.76 -13.88
N VAL A 46 17.24 -3.39 -14.19
CA VAL A 46 15.93 -2.97 -13.70
C VAL A 46 15.61 -3.62 -12.35
N SER A 47 15.20 -2.81 -11.39
CA SER A 47 14.67 -3.29 -10.13
C SER A 47 13.40 -2.53 -9.76
N ILE A 48 12.40 -3.29 -9.30
CA ILE A 48 11.16 -2.77 -8.74
C ILE A 48 10.99 -3.37 -7.35
N HIS A 49 10.62 -2.55 -6.37
CA HIS A 49 10.34 -2.97 -5.00
C HIS A 49 8.96 -2.49 -4.59
N VAL A 50 8.19 -3.36 -3.97
CA VAL A 50 6.91 -3.03 -3.35
C VAL A 50 6.94 -3.45 -1.90
N PHE A 51 6.64 -2.51 -1.00
CA PHE A 51 6.36 -2.77 0.40
C PHE A 51 4.86 -2.57 0.64
N TYR A 52 4.22 -3.52 1.30
CA TYR A 52 2.81 -3.43 1.63
C TYR A 52 2.46 -4.28 2.85
N ASN A 53 1.29 -4.05 3.44
CA ASN A 53 0.74 -4.87 4.50
C ASN A 53 -0.37 -5.74 3.92
N ARG A 54 -0.36 -7.05 4.27
CA ARG A 54 -1.21 -8.10 3.70
C ARG A 54 -2.38 -8.46 4.62
N PRO A 55 -3.54 -7.80 4.54
CA PRO A 55 -4.70 -8.16 5.34
C PRO A 55 -5.25 -9.52 4.93
N PHE A 56 -5.78 -10.26 5.93
CA PHE A 56 -6.53 -11.49 5.73
C PHE A 56 -8.02 -11.19 5.55
N LYS A 57 -8.69 -12.00 4.75
CA LYS A 57 -10.15 -11.95 4.52
C LYS A 57 -10.94 -12.26 5.80
N LYS A 58 -10.59 -13.36 6.49
CA LYS A 58 -11.24 -13.82 7.72
C LYS A 58 -12.77 -13.91 7.60
N GLY A 59 -13.23 -14.48 6.49
CA GLY A 59 -14.68 -14.64 6.21
C GLY A 59 -15.45 -13.36 5.95
N ARG A 60 -14.79 -12.20 5.82
CA ARG A 60 -15.46 -10.92 5.53
C ARG A 60 -15.70 -10.78 4.03
N GLU A 61 -16.72 -10.04 3.67
CA GLU A 61 -16.89 -9.50 2.33
C GLU A 61 -15.87 -8.36 2.15
N ILE A 62 -15.07 -8.42 1.07
CA ILE A 62 -13.95 -7.49 0.88
C ILE A 62 -14.39 -6.29 0.05
N PHE A 63 -14.50 -6.44 -1.27
CA PHE A 63 -14.80 -5.32 -2.15
C PHE A 63 -16.29 -5.02 -2.18
N GLY A 64 -16.63 -3.74 -2.02
CA GLY A 64 -18.01 -3.28 -1.80
C GLY A 64 -18.43 -3.21 -0.34
N SER A 65 -17.63 -3.78 0.60
CA SER A 65 -17.89 -3.79 2.04
C SER A 65 -16.69 -3.29 2.82
N LEU A 66 -15.72 -4.17 3.18
CA LEU A 66 -14.51 -3.78 3.92
C LEU A 66 -13.67 -2.74 3.16
N VAL A 67 -13.61 -2.87 1.87
CA VAL A 67 -13.02 -1.91 0.92
C VAL A 67 -14.17 -1.41 0.03
N PRO A 68 -14.79 -0.26 0.34
CA PRO A 68 -15.94 0.25 -0.40
C PRO A 68 -15.58 0.54 -1.86
N TYR A 69 -16.54 0.33 -2.76
CA TYR A 69 -16.40 0.75 -4.14
C TYR A 69 -16.41 2.28 -4.28
N GLY A 70 -15.64 2.80 -5.22
CA GLY A 70 -15.51 4.22 -5.49
C GLY A 70 -14.68 5.01 -4.49
N GLU A 71 -14.18 4.36 -3.44
CA GLU A 71 -13.38 5.01 -2.39
C GLU A 71 -11.89 4.73 -2.58
N VAL A 72 -11.06 5.73 -2.21
CA VAL A 72 -9.60 5.58 -2.26
C VAL A 72 -9.13 4.60 -1.19
N TRP A 73 -8.44 3.56 -1.62
CA TRP A 73 -7.85 2.56 -0.75
C TRP A 73 -6.32 2.60 -0.81
N ARG A 74 -5.65 2.49 0.36
CA ARG A 74 -4.19 2.44 0.50
C ARG A 74 -3.52 1.19 -0.07
N THR A 75 -4.28 0.37 -0.82
CA THR A 75 -3.84 -0.87 -1.50
C THR A 75 -3.15 -1.84 -0.54
N GLY A 76 -3.80 -2.07 0.59
CA GLY A 76 -3.29 -2.89 1.70
C GLY A 76 -3.89 -2.48 3.04
N ALA A 77 -3.09 -2.56 4.09
CA ALA A 77 -3.47 -2.18 5.45
C ALA A 77 -2.35 -1.33 6.08
N ASN A 78 -2.64 -0.69 7.21
CA ASN A 78 -1.70 0.11 8.00
C ASN A 78 -1.08 1.25 7.19
N GLU A 79 0.21 1.20 6.88
CA GLU A 79 0.90 2.16 6.02
C GLU A 79 0.39 2.06 4.58
N ALA A 80 0.44 3.16 3.84
CA ALA A 80 0.20 3.16 2.41
C ALA A 80 1.25 2.28 1.71
N THR A 81 0.80 1.42 0.79
CA THR A 81 1.69 0.60 -0.04
C THR A 81 2.68 1.49 -0.78
N THR A 82 3.94 1.10 -0.82
CA THR A 82 4.96 1.83 -1.58
C THR A 82 5.43 1.03 -2.78
N PHE A 83 5.69 1.73 -3.87
CA PHE A 83 6.23 1.21 -5.11
C PHE A 83 7.49 2.00 -5.46
N GLU A 84 8.60 1.33 -5.70
CA GLU A 84 9.88 1.95 -6.03
C GLU A 84 10.47 1.31 -7.27
N THR A 85 10.94 2.12 -8.21
CA THR A 85 11.61 1.67 -9.42
C THR A 85 12.89 2.49 -9.67
N ASN A 86 13.96 1.83 -10.10
CA ASN A 86 15.22 2.49 -10.43
C ASN A 86 15.30 2.94 -11.89
N GLN A 87 14.29 2.61 -12.71
CA GLN A 87 14.21 3.02 -14.12
C GLN A 87 12.79 3.51 -14.48
N ASP A 88 12.68 4.28 -15.55
CA ASP A 88 11.40 4.72 -16.10
C ASP A 88 10.63 3.51 -16.62
N LEU A 89 9.37 3.39 -16.26
CA LEU A 89 8.45 2.35 -16.70
C LEU A 89 7.39 2.93 -17.65
N LEU A 90 6.95 2.10 -18.58
CA LEU A 90 5.71 2.36 -19.33
C LEU A 90 4.60 1.52 -18.71
N ILE A 91 3.57 2.16 -18.22
CA ILE A 91 2.39 1.53 -17.61
C ILE A 91 1.20 1.96 -18.47
N GLU A 92 0.56 1.03 -19.15
CA GLU A 92 -0.50 1.33 -20.11
C GLU A 92 -0.10 2.47 -21.09
N GLY A 93 1.15 2.38 -21.63
CA GLY A 93 1.68 3.37 -22.57
C GLY A 93 2.04 4.74 -21.96
N ARG A 94 1.86 4.95 -20.67
CA ARG A 94 2.17 6.18 -19.94
C ARG A 94 3.45 6.02 -19.13
N THR A 95 4.30 7.02 -19.12
CA THR A 95 5.58 6.95 -18.42
C THR A 95 5.42 7.22 -16.93
N LEU A 96 5.78 6.25 -16.10
CA LEU A 96 6.11 6.44 -14.70
C LEU A 96 7.64 6.60 -14.59
N ARG A 97 8.12 7.75 -14.14
CA ARG A 97 9.55 8.00 -13.98
C ARG A 97 10.13 7.13 -12.86
N LYS A 98 11.45 6.91 -12.92
CA LYS A 98 12.16 6.27 -11.80
C LYS A 98 11.97 7.06 -10.52
N GLY A 99 11.74 6.36 -9.41
CA GLY A 99 11.47 7.00 -8.11
C GLY A 99 10.73 6.08 -7.16
N LYS A 100 10.33 6.66 -6.03
CA LYS A 100 9.52 6.01 -5.01
C LYS A 100 8.19 6.73 -4.89
N TYR A 101 7.12 5.94 -4.74
CA TYR A 101 5.74 6.38 -4.77
C TYR A 101 4.94 5.65 -3.69
N SER A 102 3.84 6.23 -3.24
CA SER A 102 2.77 5.43 -2.65
C SER A 102 1.81 4.95 -3.74
N LEU A 103 1.30 3.74 -3.56
CA LEU A 103 0.35 3.09 -4.46
C LEU A 103 -1.04 3.12 -3.82
N TRP A 104 -1.98 3.70 -4.54
CA TRP A 104 -3.38 3.80 -4.15
C TRP A 104 -4.27 3.20 -5.22
N THR A 105 -5.41 2.69 -4.82
CA THR A 105 -6.42 2.20 -5.77
C THR A 105 -7.80 2.71 -5.41
N ILE A 106 -8.67 2.80 -6.42
CA ILE A 106 -10.10 3.02 -6.24
C ILE A 106 -10.79 1.80 -6.86
N PRO A 107 -11.16 0.81 -6.04
CA PRO A 107 -11.83 -0.38 -6.52
C PRO A 107 -13.26 -0.07 -6.99
N ASN A 108 -13.67 -0.72 -8.08
CA ASN A 108 -15.05 -0.88 -8.51
C ASN A 108 -15.26 -2.33 -8.98
N ALA A 109 -16.49 -2.68 -9.30
CA ALA A 109 -16.83 -4.08 -9.66
C ALA A 109 -16.11 -4.56 -10.93
N GLU A 110 -15.96 -3.69 -11.94
CA GLU A 110 -15.46 -4.05 -13.27
C GLU A 110 -14.10 -3.41 -13.58
N THR A 111 -13.80 -2.25 -12.98
CA THR A 111 -12.56 -1.51 -13.23
C THR A 111 -12.00 -0.95 -11.92
N TRP A 112 -10.70 -0.89 -11.82
CA TRP A 112 -10.00 -0.21 -10.74
C TRP A 112 -9.21 0.97 -11.29
N THR A 113 -9.22 2.08 -10.55
CA THR A 113 -8.25 3.14 -10.79
C THR A 113 -7.01 2.85 -9.97
N VAL A 114 -5.84 2.78 -10.61
CA VAL A 114 -4.53 2.61 -9.97
C VAL A 114 -3.79 3.93 -10.01
N ILE A 115 -3.30 4.39 -8.86
CA ILE A 115 -2.74 5.73 -8.67
C ILE A 115 -1.35 5.61 -8.05
N PHE A 116 -0.36 6.23 -8.68
CA PHE A 116 0.98 6.43 -8.14
C PHE A 116 1.09 7.88 -7.66
N ASN A 117 1.44 8.05 -6.39
CA ASN A 117 1.53 9.35 -5.75
C ASN A 117 2.97 9.60 -5.25
N SER A 118 3.49 10.81 -5.47
CA SER A 118 4.88 11.16 -5.12
C SER A 118 5.14 11.31 -3.62
N GLU A 119 4.10 11.37 -2.79
CA GLU A 119 4.23 11.30 -1.34
C GLU A 119 4.17 9.84 -0.87
N TYR A 120 5.09 9.42 -0.02
CA TYR A 120 5.18 8.04 0.46
C TYR A 120 5.67 7.96 1.90
N GLY A 121 5.40 6.80 2.54
CA GLY A 121 5.83 6.51 3.91
C GLY A 121 4.83 6.97 4.98
N GLN A 122 3.67 7.50 4.57
CA GLN A 122 2.60 7.89 5.48
C GLN A 122 1.73 6.68 5.89
N TRP A 123 1.08 6.82 7.04
CA TRP A 123 -0.01 5.92 7.41
C TRP A 123 -1.16 6.05 6.42
N GLY A 124 -1.78 4.95 6.02
CA GLY A 124 -2.74 4.94 4.91
C GLY A 124 -4.09 5.58 5.20
N ILE A 125 -4.40 5.84 6.49
CA ILE A 125 -5.63 6.51 6.92
C ILE A 125 -5.25 7.79 7.66
N GLY A 126 -5.89 8.89 7.29
CA GLY A 126 -5.75 10.17 7.94
C GLY A 126 -6.51 10.26 9.27
N PRO A 127 -6.31 11.35 10.04
CA PRO A 127 -7.02 11.57 11.30
C PRO A 127 -8.54 11.71 11.14
N ASP A 128 -8.99 12.05 9.96
CA ASP A 128 -10.41 12.16 9.56
C ASP A 128 -11.04 10.81 9.18
N GLY A 129 -10.26 9.73 9.16
CA GLY A 129 -10.69 8.39 8.77
C GLY A 129 -10.65 8.13 7.27
N GLY A 130 -10.35 9.13 6.45
CA GLY A 130 -10.19 9.01 5.00
C GLY A 130 -8.80 8.54 4.58
N ALA A 131 -8.60 8.30 3.28
CA ALA A 131 -7.30 7.97 2.72
C ALA A 131 -6.31 9.14 2.90
N ASN A 132 -5.17 8.87 3.53
CA ASN A 132 -4.11 9.87 3.77
C ASN A 132 -3.27 10.10 2.51
N ARG A 133 -3.92 10.60 1.44
CA ARG A 133 -3.33 10.89 0.13
C ARG A 133 -3.60 12.34 -0.26
N ASP A 134 -2.58 13.05 -0.67
CA ASP A 134 -2.74 14.36 -1.33
C ASP A 134 -2.91 14.15 -2.85
N PRO A 135 -4.12 14.37 -3.42
CA PRO A 135 -4.36 14.18 -4.86
C PRO A 135 -3.52 15.10 -5.76
N HIS A 136 -3.03 16.23 -5.26
CA HIS A 136 -2.17 17.14 -6.03
C HIS A 136 -0.77 16.55 -6.27
N ARG A 137 -0.42 15.47 -5.57
CA ARG A 137 0.84 14.75 -5.72
C ARG A 137 0.75 13.49 -6.57
N ASP A 138 -0.41 13.24 -7.19
CA ASP A 138 -0.57 12.13 -8.13
C ASP A 138 0.28 12.37 -9.39
N VAL A 139 1.11 11.39 -9.72
CA VAL A 139 2.00 11.45 -10.90
C VAL A 139 1.50 10.60 -12.05
N LEU A 140 0.73 9.56 -11.73
CA LEU A 140 0.09 8.69 -12.71
C LEU A 140 -1.19 8.12 -12.13
N SER A 141 -2.26 8.15 -12.91
CA SER A 141 -3.53 7.51 -12.60
C SER A 141 -4.04 6.82 -13.85
N LEU A 142 -4.42 5.56 -13.76
CA LEU A 142 -4.90 4.75 -14.90
C LEU A 142 -6.01 3.80 -14.46
N GLU A 143 -6.86 3.42 -15.41
CA GLU A 143 -7.90 2.42 -15.19
C GLU A 143 -7.44 1.06 -15.70
N VAL A 144 -7.72 0.01 -14.94
CA VAL A 144 -7.45 -1.38 -15.30
C VAL A 144 -8.68 -2.23 -15.01
N HIS A 145 -8.89 -3.30 -15.80
CA HIS A 145 -10.01 -4.20 -15.59
C HIS A 145 -9.82 -5.06 -14.34
N ALA A 146 -10.91 -5.22 -13.59
CA ALA A 146 -10.99 -6.18 -12.50
C ALA A 146 -11.54 -7.51 -13.05
N LEU A 147 -10.81 -8.59 -12.83
CA LEU A 147 -11.17 -9.93 -13.27
C LEU A 147 -11.64 -10.75 -12.06
N GLN A 148 -12.56 -11.68 -12.31
CA GLN A 148 -13.01 -12.62 -11.31
C GLN A 148 -12.18 -13.91 -11.40
N SER A 149 -11.61 -14.32 -10.26
CA SER A 149 -10.93 -15.59 -10.10
C SER A 149 -11.91 -16.68 -9.64
N GLU A 150 -11.79 -17.88 -10.18
CA GLU A 150 -12.52 -19.05 -9.65
C GLU A 150 -12.04 -19.42 -8.25
N ARG A 151 -10.77 -19.17 -7.96
CA ARG A 151 -10.15 -19.43 -6.65
C ARG A 151 -10.29 -18.20 -5.75
N GLU A 152 -10.62 -18.46 -4.49
CA GLU A 152 -10.64 -17.46 -3.43
C GLU A 152 -9.25 -17.34 -2.76
N PHE A 153 -8.81 -16.10 -2.55
CA PHE A 153 -7.54 -15.77 -1.92
C PHE A 153 -7.79 -15.14 -0.55
N GLU A 154 -7.41 -15.86 0.48
CA GLU A 154 -7.61 -15.46 1.88
C GLU A 154 -6.83 -14.19 2.25
N GLN A 155 -5.68 -13.97 1.63
CA GLN A 155 -4.81 -12.85 1.99
C GLN A 155 -4.54 -11.98 0.78
N PHE A 156 -4.65 -10.65 0.95
CA PHE A 156 -4.26 -9.69 -0.09
C PHE A 156 -2.82 -9.96 -0.52
N THR A 157 -2.62 -10.10 -1.80
CA THR A 157 -1.32 -10.44 -2.38
C THR A 157 -1.02 -9.55 -3.57
N ILE A 158 0.19 -8.99 -3.58
CA ILE A 158 0.76 -8.34 -4.75
C ILE A 158 1.90 -9.25 -5.24
N SER A 159 1.96 -9.51 -6.55
CA SER A 159 3.02 -10.27 -7.18
C SER A 159 3.44 -9.62 -8.50
N PHE A 160 4.59 -10.05 -9.03
CA PHE A 160 5.04 -9.71 -10.36
C PHE A 160 5.02 -10.97 -11.23
N GLU A 161 4.28 -10.90 -12.33
CA GLU A 161 4.14 -11.99 -13.28
C GLU A 161 4.73 -11.57 -14.63
N LYS A 162 5.47 -12.48 -15.25
CA LYS A 162 6.03 -12.25 -16.58
C LYS A 162 5.04 -12.74 -17.64
N VAL A 163 4.64 -11.83 -18.53
CA VAL A 163 3.72 -12.13 -19.64
C VAL A 163 4.43 -11.81 -20.96
N GLY A 164 4.97 -12.83 -21.61
CA GLY A 164 5.81 -12.64 -22.80
C GLY A 164 7.08 -11.85 -22.48
N GLU A 165 7.25 -10.69 -23.11
CA GLU A 165 8.35 -9.75 -22.85
C GLU A 165 8.01 -8.71 -21.79
N ASP A 166 6.73 -8.56 -21.45
CA ASP A 166 6.23 -7.58 -20.50
C ASP A 166 6.13 -8.14 -19.08
N LEU A 167 5.90 -7.26 -18.13
CA LEU A 167 5.72 -7.55 -16.74
C LEU A 167 4.33 -7.07 -16.30
N GLU A 168 3.67 -7.83 -15.47
CA GLU A 168 2.44 -7.40 -14.83
C GLU A 168 2.63 -7.35 -13.32
N MET A 169 2.17 -6.27 -12.68
CA MET A 169 1.95 -6.24 -11.25
C MET A 169 0.51 -6.69 -10.99
N VAL A 170 0.38 -7.86 -10.36
CA VAL A 170 -0.92 -8.47 -10.07
C VAL A 170 -1.29 -8.20 -8.62
N LEU A 171 -2.48 -7.66 -8.41
CA LEU A 171 -3.11 -7.47 -7.12
C LEU A 171 -4.28 -8.45 -7.02
N ILE A 172 -4.28 -9.29 -5.99
CA ILE A 172 -5.34 -10.29 -5.82
C ILE A 172 -5.79 -10.40 -4.37
N TRP A 173 -7.08 -10.42 -4.15
CA TRP A 173 -7.70 -10.68 -2.86
C TRP A 173 -9.14 -11.17 -3.05
N ASP A 174 -9.58 -12.09 -2.17
CA ASP A 174 -10.87 -12.77 -2.34
C ASP A 174 -10.94 -13.43 -3.73
N LYS A 175 -11.89 -13.07 -4.54
CA LYS A 175 -12.05 -13.53 -5.92
C LYS A 175 -11.71 -12.47 -6.95
N THR A 176 -11.19 -11.32 -6.54
CA THR A 176 -10.89 -10.21 -7.44
C THR A 176 -9.41 -10.16 -7.75
N LEU A 177 -9.09 -10.08 -9.02
CA LEU A 177 -7.74 -9.95 -9.57
C LEU A 177 -7.67 -8.70 -10.45
N VAL A 178 -6.61 -7.93 -10.28
CA VAL A 178 -6.28 -6.79 -11.12
C VAL A 178 -4.84 -6.93 -11.58
N ALA A 179 -4.61 -6.87 -12.88
CA ALA A 179 -3.28 -6.88 -13.49
C ALA A 179 -2.93 -5.50 -14.04
N VAL A 180 -1.79 -4.97 -13.64
CA VAL A 180 -1.26 -3.69 -14.11
C VAL A 180 -0.08 -3.97 -15.04
N PRO A 181 -0.24 -3.85 -16.35
CA PRO A 181 0.81 -4.15 -17.30
C PRO A 181 1.89 -3.07 -17.27
N MET A 182 3.13 -3.51 -17.30
CA MET A 182 4.33 -2.67 -17.24
C MET A 182 5.33 -3.12 -18.29
N SER A 183 5.95 -2.18 -18.97
CA SER A 183 7.09 -2.47 -19.83
C SER A 183 8.24 -1.50 -19.55
N PHE A 184 9.43 -1.89 -19.99
CA PHE A 184 10.63 -1.10 -19.75
C PHE A 184 10.91 -0.22 -20.96
N LYS A 185 11.19 1.05 -20.70
CA LYS A 185 11.60 1.95 -21.77
C LYS A 185 13.00 1.53 -22.26
N ARG A 186 13.07 1.07 -23.48
CA ARG A 186 14.34 0.75 -24.14
C ARG A 186 15.09 2.01 -24.53
#